data_471afb7793f6f6c130cb4ee8476ca9d9
#
_entry.id   471afb7793f6f6c130cb4ee8476ca9d9
#
_cell.length_a   1.000
_cell.length_b   1.000
_cell.length_c   1.000
_cell.angle_alpha   90.00
_cell.angle_beta   90.00
_cell.angle_gamma   90.00
#
_symmetry.space_group_name_H-M   'P 1'
#
loop_
_entity.id
_entity.type
_entity.pdbx_description
1 polymer ?
#
loop_
_entity_poly.entity_id
_entity_poly.type
_entity_poly.pdbx_seq_one_letter_code
_entity_poly.pdbx_strand_id
1 'polypeptide(L)'
;MSVAEPRRIVLFRHAKADWPQVSDHERPLADRGRTDAPVAGSRLADTGIAFDLAVCSTALRTRETWKLAVHELDHRPKTVYEDRVYEASPGELIAVLNETPDDVRDVILIGHNPAVHNLTEILAGTAESDARERMKRRGFPTSAFAVLTFDGEWKDLEAGKATLVDYWAPPE
;
A
#
# COMPACT_ATOMS: atom_id res chain seq x y z
N MET A 1 10.86 -16.65 26.46
CA MET A 1 10.31 -16.86 25.10
C MET A 1 9.95 -15.53 24.51
N SER A 2 10.58 -15.16 23.41
CA SER A 2 10.28 -13.91 22.75
C SER A 2 8.97 -14.03 21.97
N VAL A 3 8.09 -13.07 22.12
CA VAL A 3 6.89 -12.95 21.27
C VAL A 3 7.35 -12.36 19.94
N ALA A 4 7.03 -13.02 18.83
CA ALA A 4 7.35 -12.49 17.53
C ALA A 4 6.62 -11.15 17.34
N GLU A 5 7.32 -10.14 16.85
CA GLU A 5 6.69 -8.88 16.54
C GLU A 5 5.69 -9.07 15.38
N PRO A 6 4.57 -8.35 15.39
CA PRO A 6 3.59 -8.46 14.30
C PRO A 6 4.20 -8.03 12.98
N ARG A 7 3.71 -8.62 11.90
CA ARG A 7 4.02 -8.19 10.54
C ARG A 7 3.23 -6.92 10.25
N ARG A 8 3.79 -6.04 9.42
CA ARG A 8 3.11 -4.82 9.03
C ARG A 8 2.90 -4.82 7.52
N ILE A 9 1.72 -4.35 7.14
CA ILE A 9 1.32 -4.25 5.74
C ILE A 9 0.90 -2.81 5.52
N VAL A 10 1.54 -2.15 4.55
CA VAL A 10 1.07 -0.84 4.08
C VAL A 10 0.45 -1.03 2.72
N LEU A 11 -0.78 -0.57 2.56
CA LEU A 11 -1.51 -0.58 1.30
C LEU A 11 -1.55 0.85 0.79
N PHE A 12 -0.93 1.09 -0.35
CA PHE A 12 -0.65 2.42 -0.88
C PHE A 12 -1.24 2.54 -2.29
N ARG A 13 -2.20 3.44 -2.45
CA ARG A 13 -2.79 3.72 -3.75
C ARG A 13 -1.87 4.68 -4.53
N HIS A 14 -1.70 4.42 -5.83
CA HIS A 14 -0.91 5.29 -6.71
C HIS A 14 -1.39 6.75 -6.64
N ALA A 15 -0.50 7.69 -6.96
CA ALA A 15 -0.78 9.11 -7.01
C ALA A 15 -1.63 9.46 -8.25
N LYS A 16 -2.11 10.68 -8.32
CA LYS A 16 -3.00 11.16 -9.40
C LYS A 16 -2.36 10.91 -10.77
N ALA A 17 -3.06 10.20 -11.62
CA ALA A 17 -2.63 9.88 -12.97
C ALA A 17 -3.27 10.79 -14.01
N ASP A 18 -2.56 11.01 -15.11
CA ASP A 18 -3.02 11.76 -16.26
C ASP A 18 -3.78 10.83 -17.24
N TRP A 19 -4.44 11.43 -18.21
CA TRP A 19 -5.27 10.73 -19.18
C TRP A 19 -4.86 11.06 -20.64
N PRO A 20 -3.57 10.87 -21.03
CA PRO A 20 -3.19 11.06 -22.43
C PRO A 20 -3.73 9.92 -23.29
N GLN A 21 -3.59 10.06 -24.61
CA GLN A 21 -4.02 9.02 -25.55
C GLN A 21 -3.01 7.87 -25.60
N VAL A 22 -2.98 7.09 -24.53
CA VAL A 22 -2.14 5.89 -24.40
C VAL A 22 -2.99 4.79 -23.78
N SER A 23 -2.48 3.55 -23.77
CA SER A 23 -3.16 2.47 -23.07
C SER A 23 -3.22 2.77 -21.57
N ASP A 24 -4.20 2.23 -20.88
CA ASP A 24 -4.35 2.44 -19.44
C ASP A 24 -3.06 2.12 -18.66
N HIS A 25 -2.43 1.01 -18.99
CA HIS A 25 -1.20 0.56 -18.34
C HIS A 25 -0.06 1.60 -18.45
N GLU A 26 -0.03 2.37 -19.52
CA GLU A 26 1.02 3.35 -19.81
C GLU A 26 0.68 4.78 -19.37
N ARG A 27 -0.43 4.97 -18.65
CA ARG A 27 -0.81 6.31 -18.16
C ARG A 27 0.19 6.78 -17.13
N PRO A 28 0.82 7.97 -17.34
CA PRO A 28 1.77 8.54 -16.37
C PRO A 28 1.05 9.30 -15.26
N LEU A 29 1.82 9.74 -14.26
CA LEU A 29 1.29 10.66 -13.26
C LEU A 29 0.98 12.01 -13.87
N ALA A 30 -0.10 12.64 -13.39
CA ALA A 30 -0.37 14.05 -13.61
C ALA A 30 0.55 14.91 -12.72
N ASP A 31 0.59 16.22 -12.95
CA ASP A 31 1.40 17.14 -12.15
C ASP A 31 1.05 17.03 -10.66
N ARG A 32 -0.23 16.94 -10.33
CA ARG A 32 -0.69 16.74 -8.96
C ARG A 32 -0.09 15.47 -8.35
N GLY A 33 -0.04 14.39 -9.12
CA GLY A 33 0.54 13.12 -8.66
C GLY A 33 2.02 13.23 -8.39
N ARG A 34 2.75 13.93 -9.24
CA ARG A 34 4.20 14.14 -9.05
C ARG A 34 4.48 15.00 -7.81
N THR A 35 3.54 15.84 -7.40
CA THR A 35 3.64 16.61 -6.16
C THR A 35 3.25 15.77 -4.95
N ASP A 36 2.17 15.00 -5.04
CA ASP A 36 1.65 14.23 -3.91
C ASP A 36 2.49 13.01 -3.55
N ALA A 37 3.11 12.35 -4.53
CA ALA A 37 3.87 11.13 -4.28
C ALA A 37 5.05 11.33 -3.31
N PRO A 38 5.89 12.37 -3.45
CA PRO A 38 6.93 12.63 -2.46
C PRO A 38 6.36 12.96 -1.08
N VAL A 39 5.24 13.67 -1.00
CA VAL A 39 4.57 13.98 0.28
C VAL A 39 4.13 12.68 0.95
N ALA A 40 3.51 11.78 0.20
CA ALA A 40 3.14 10.46 0.73
C ALA A 40 4.39 9.69 1.21
N GLY A 41 5.48 9.74 0.44
CA GLY A 41 6.75 9.13 0.83
C GLY A 41 7.28 9.69 2.16
N SER A 42 7.21 10.99 2.35
CA SER A 42 7.59 11.64 3.60
C SER A 42 6.72 11.16 4.77
N ARG A 43 5.43 11.01 4.54
CA ARG A 43 4.51 10.48 5.56
C ARG A 43 4.79 9.01 5.87
N LEU A 44 5.14 8.22 4.86
CA LEU A 44 5.57 6.84 5.07
C LEU A 44 6.84 6.79 5.94
N ALA A 45 7.80 7.70 5.69
CA ALA A 45 9.01 7.80 6.51
C ALA A 45 8.66 8.11 7.97
N ASP A 46 7.68 8.97 8.21
CA ASP A 46 7.23 9.34 9.56
C ASP A 46 6.65 8.15 10.33
N THR A 47 6.20 7.10 9.65
CA THR A 47 5.71 5.89 10.34
C THR A 47 6.84 5.14 11.06
N GLY A 48 8.08 5.38 10.68
CA GLY A 48 9.23 4.66 11.23
C GLY A 48 9.39 3.24 10.72
N ILE A 49 8.55 2.81 9.78
CA ILE A 49 8.63 1.45 9.23
C ILE A 49 9.77 1.37 8.22
N ALA A 50 10.70 0.44 8.43
CA ALA A 50 11.72 0.09 7.45
C ALA A 50 11.21 -1.13 6.66
N PHE A 51 10.68 -0.90 5.47
CA PHE A 51 10.11 -1.98 4.66
C PHE A 51 11.18 -2.97 4.20
N ASP A 52 10.87 -4.25 4.30
CA ASP A 52 11.74 -5.32 3.79
C ASP A 52 11.45 -5.60 2.31
N LEU A 53 10.21 -5.37 1.88
CA LEU A 53 9.78 -5.68 0.53
C LEU A 53 8.71 -4.68 0.08
N ALA A 54 8.85 -4.21 -1.16
CA ALA A 54 7.80 -3.47 -1.84
C ALA A 54 7.29 -4.31 -3.01
N VAL A 55 5.97 -4.46 -3.10
CA VAL A 55 5.30 -5.13 -4.21
C VAL A 55 4.52 -4.06 -4.96
N CYS A 56 4.90 -3.78 -6.20
CA CYS A 56 4.36 -2.68 -6.97
C CYS A 56 3.70 -3.19 -8.24
N SER A 57 2.51 -2.67 -8.54
CA SER A 57 1.87 -2.93 -9.83
C SER A 57 2.80 -2.50 -10.97
N THR A 58 2.73 -3.20 -12.09
CA THR A 58 3.53 -2.89 -13.29
C THR A 58 3.04 -1.66 -14.06
N ALA A 59 1.85 -1.14 -13.76
CA ALA A 59 1.34 0.07 -14.41
C ALA A 59 2.28 1.25 -14.19
N LEU A 60 2.43 2.10 -15.20
CA LEU A 60 3.37 3.23 -15.13
C LEU A 60 3.07 4.15 -13.96
N ARG A 61 1.79 4.46 -13.71
CA ARG A 61 1.40 5.35 -12.60
C ARG A 61 1.80 4.83 -11.22
N THR A 62 1.78 3.53 -11.01
CA THR A 62 2.26 2.93 -9.74
C THR A 62 3.77 2.94 -9.66
N ARG A 63 4.45 2.63 -10.76
CA ARG A 63 5.92 2.66 -10.80
C ARG A 63 6.46 4.08 -10.55
N GLU A 64 5.84 5.08 -11.16
CA GLU A 64 6.25 6.48 -10.96
C GLU A 64 5.96 6.95 -9.53
N THR A 65 4.81 6.55 -8.97
CA THR A 65 4.47 6.87 -7.58
C THR A 65 5.54 6.33 -6.63
N TRP A 66 5.88 5.05 -6.78
CA TRP A 66 6.85 4.41 -5.89
C TRP A 66 8.25 5.00 -6.07
N LYS A 67 8.65 5.26 -7.29
CA LYS A 67 9.94 5.87 -7.58
C LYS A 67 10.10 7.20 -6.83
N LEU A 68 9.06 8.03 -6.83
CA LEU A 68 9.10 9.33 -6.16
C LEU A 68 8.98 9.19 -4.64
N ALA A 69 8.12 8.30 -4.16
CA ALA A 69 7.90 8.11 -2.73
C ALA A 69 9.11 7.50 -2.05
N VAL A 70 9.76 6.51 -2.66
CA VAL A 70 10.87 5.78 -2.05
C VAL A 70 12.10 6.67 -1.80
N HIS A 71 12.23 7.78 -2.55
CA HIS A 71 13.30 8.77 -2.33
C HIS A 71 13.23 9.38 -0.94
N GLU A 72 12.06 9.44 -0.34
CA GLU A 72 11.85 10.05 0.98
C GLU A 72 12.13 9.08 2.12
N LEU A 73 12.35 7.81 1.82
CA LEU A 73 12.63 6.79 2.83
C LEU A 73 14.12 6.69 3.11
N ASP A 74 14.49 6.52 4.39
CA ASP A 74 15.88 6.32 4.79
C ASP A 74 16.44 4.98 4.28
N HIS A 75 15.57 3.98 4.19
CA HIS A 75 15.92 2.64 3.71
C HIS A 75 15.07 2.29 2.50
N ARG A 76 15.72 1.95 1.39
CA ARG A 76 15.03 1.50 0.17
C ARG A 76 14.87 0.00 0.18
N PRO A 77 13.62 -0.50 0.24
CA PRO A 77 13.40 -1.94 0.21
C PRO A 77 13.67 -2.54 -1.17
N LYS A 78 13.86 -3.85 -1.21
CA LYS A 78 13.79 -4.58 -2.45
C LYS A 78 12.39 -4.36 -3.04
N THR A 79 12.32 -4.06 -4.33
CA THR A 79 11.05 -3.85 -5.02
C THR A 79 10.83 -4.93 -6.08
N VAL A 80 9.64 -5.54 -6.04
CA VAL A 80 9.19 -6.50 -7.04
C VAL A 80 8.02 -5.86 -7.81
N TYR A 81 8.09 -5.86 -9.13
CA TYR A 81 7.01 -5.39 -9.98
C TYR A 81 6.15 -6.60 -10.37
N GLU A 82 4.88 -6.56 -9.97
CA GLU A 82 4.00 -7.73 -10.04
C GLU A 82 2.77 -7.44 -10.90
N ASP A 83 2.69 -8.12 -12.05
CA ASP A 83 1.57 -7.94 -13.00
C ASP A 83 0.21 -8.27 -12.36
N ARG A 84 0.18 -9.23 -11.44
CA ARG A 84 -1.06 -9.64 -10.78
C ARG A 84 -1.67 -8.54 -9.92
N VAL A 85 -0.91 -7.49 -9.56
CA VAL A 85 -1.44 -6.35 -8.80
C VAL A 85 -2.22 -5.40 -9.71
N TYR A 86 -1.92 -5.41 -11.01
CA TYR A 86 -2.65 -4.61 -11.98
C TYR A 86 -4.02 -5.28 -12.25
N GLU A 87 -5.09 -4.51 -12.16
CA GLU A 87 -6.47 -5.01 -12.34
C GLU A 87 -6.86 -6.13 -11.37
N ALA A 88 -6.23 -6.19 -10.22
CA ALA A 88 -6.45 -7.25 -9.23
C ALA A 88 -7.78 -7.09 -8.50
N SER A 89 -8.37 -8.21 -8.11
CA SER A 89 -9.40 -8.25 -7.07
C SER A 89 -8.72 -8.27 -5.69
N PRO A 90 -9.43 -7.94 -4.60
CA PRO A 90 -8.85 -8.09 -3.26
C PRO A 90 -8.35 -9.50 -2.96
N GLY A 91 -9.07 -10.53 -3.41
CA GLY A 91 -8.64 -11.93 -3.22
C GLY A 91 -7.32 -12.23 -3.91
N GLU A 92 -7.12 -11.70 -5.11
CA GLU A 92 -5.85 -11.84 -5.83
C GLU A 92 -4.70 -11.13 -5.10
N LEU A 93 -4.96 -9.97 -4.49
CA LEU A 93 -3.97 -9.26 -3.69
C LEU A 93 -3.60 -10.05 -2.44
N ILE A 94 -4.58 -10.67 -1.78
CA ILE A 94 -4.30 -11.55 -0.63
C ILE A 94 -3.42 -12.72 -1.09
N ALA A 95 -3.70 -13.32 -2.23
CA ALA A 95 -2.90 -14.42 -2.76
C ALA A 95 -1.44 -14.00 -3.00
N VAL A 96 -1.23 -12.79 -3.53
CA VAL A 96 0.13 -12.25 -3.71
C VAL A 96 0.82 -12.08 -2.35
N LEU A 97 0.12 -11.51 -1.36
CA LEU A 97 0.67 -11.32 -0.02
C LEU A 97 0.96 -12.66 0.68
N ASN A 98 0.14 -13.68 0.44
CA ASN A 98 0.36 -15.03 1.01
C ASN A 98 1.69 -15.63 0.56
N GLU A 99 2.20 -15.25 -0.61
CA GLU A 99 3.45 -15.76 -1.17
C GLU A 99 4.70 -15.06 -0.62
N THR A 100 4.52 -14.05 0.22
CA THR A 100 5.64 -13.30 0.79
C THR A 100 6.57 -14.24 1.58
N PRO A 101 7.89 -14.14 1.41
CA PRO A 101 8.83 -14.97 2.17
C PRO A 101 8.71 -14.77 3.69
N ASP A 102 8.93 -15.82 4.46
CA ASP A 102 8.76 -15.81 5.91
C ASP A 102 9.71 -14.84 6.62
N ASP A 103 10.86 -14.55 6.05
CA ASP A 103 11.85 -13.63 6.62
C ASP A 103 11.49 -12.16 6.37
N VAL A 104 10.48 -11.88 5.55
CA VAL A 104 9.96 -10.54 5.33
C VAL A 104 8.92 -10.22 6.39
N ARG A 105 9.14 -9.13 7.15
CA ARG A 105 8.21 -8.72 8.19
C ARG A 105 7.33 -7.55 7.74
N ASP A 106 7.92 -6.55 7.12
CA ASP A 106 7.23 -5.32 6.73
C ASP A 106 7.15 -5.20 5.21
N VAL A 107 5.92 -5.16 4.68
CA VAL A 107 5.65 -5.11 3.24
C VAL A 107 4.85 -3.85 2.92
N ILE A 108 5.19 -3.19 1.82
CA ILE A 108 4.33 -2.18 1.21
C ILE A 108 3.87 -2.65 -0.16
N LEU A 109 2.57 -2.55 -0.43
CA LEU A 109 1.98 -2.89 -1.71
C LEU A 109 1.44 -1.62 -2.34
N ILE A 110 1.91 -1.30 -3.55
CA ILE A 110 1.49 -0.11 -4.29
C ILE A 110 0.54 -0.57 -5.41
N GLY A 111 -0.71 -0.15 -5.32
CA GLY A 111 -1.74 -0.65 -6.22
C GLY A 111 -2.80 0.36 -6.57
N HIS A 112 -3.98 -0.16 -6.87
CA HIS A 112 -5.08 0.57 -7.49
C HIS A 112 -6.38 0.41 -6.71
N ASN A 113 -7.27 1.38 -6.82
CA ASN A 113 -8.65 1.25 -6.36
C ASN A 113 -9.53 0.67 -7.48
N PRO A 114 -10.61 -0.02 -7.12
CA PRO A 114 -11.14 -0.17 -5.76
C PRO A 114 -10.45 -1.24 -4.92
N ALA A 115 -9.55 -2.03 -5.49
CA ALA A 115 -8.98 -3.19 -4.82
C ALA A 115 -8.24 -2.85 -3.52
N VAL A 116 -7.42 -1.78 -3.53
CA VAL A 116 -6.64 -1.39 -2.34
C VAL A 116 -7.57 -0.98 -1.19
N HIS A 117 -8.57 -0.15 -1.47
CA HIS A 117 -9.55 0.27 -0.47
C HIS A 117 -10.33 -0.94 0.07
N ASN A 118 -10.84 -1.77 -0.82
CA ASN A 118 -11.62 -2.96 -0.43
C ASN A 118 -10.76 -3.94 0.37
N LEU A 119 -9.52 -4.13 -0.03
CA LEU A 119 -8.60 -5.01 0.69
C LEU A 119 -8.34 -4.51 2.11
N THR A 120 -8.16 -3.20 2.28
CA THR A 120 -7.98 -2.61 3.61
C THR A 120 -9.17 -2.95 4.51
N GLU A 121 -10.39 -2.77 4.03
CA GLU A 121 -11.60 -3.08 4.79
C GLU A 121 -11.75 -4.58 5.07
N ILE A 122 -11.44 -5.41 4.09
CA ILE A 122 -11.54 -6.87 4.22
C ILE A 122 -10.57 -7.42 5.24
N LEU A 123 -9.31 -6.95 5.22
CA LEU A 123 -8.29 -7.43 6.14
C LEU A 123 -8.51 -6.94 7.57
N ALA A 124 -9.05 -5.73 7.74
CA ALA A 124 -9.19 -5.10 9.04
C ALA A 124 -10.34 -5.74 9.84
N GLY A 125 -10.02 -6.74 10.65
CA GLY A 125 -10.97 -7.30 11.62
C GLY A 125 -11.21 -6.34 12.77
N THR A 126 -10.18 -5.56 13.14
CA THR A 126 -10.24 -4.51 14.17
C THR A 126 -9.51 -3.27 13.66
N ALA A 127 -9.72 -2.16 14.37
CA ALA A 127 -9.04 -0.90 14.06
C ALA A 127 -8.68 -0.18 15.34
N GLU A 128 -7.54 0.51 15.33
CA GLU A 128 -7.07 1.32 16.44
C GLU A 128 -7.34 2.79 16.17
N SER A 129 -7.44 3.59 17.22
CA SER A 129 -7.65 5.05 17.13
C SER A 129 -8.86 5.37 16.25
N ASP A 130 -8.77 6.43 15.48
CA ASP A 130 -9.81 6.91 14.58
C ASP A 130 -9.54 6.57 13.10
N ALA A 131 -8.60 5.65 12.85
CA ALA A 131 -8.17 5.33 11.48
C ALA A 131 -9.34 4.93 10.58
N ARG A 132 -10.22 4.05 11.08
CA ARG A 132 -11.38 3.58 10.31
C ARG A 132 -12.36 4.73 10.01
N GLU A 133 -12.62 5.60 10.98
CA GLU A 133 -13.51 6.74 10.80
C GLU A 133 -12.95 7.73 9.81
N ARG A 134 -11.64 8.00 9.86
CA ARG A 134 -10.99 8.89 8.90
C ARG A 134 -11.06 8.33 7.49
N MET A 135 -10.84 7.02 7.34
CA MET A 135 -10.94 6.35 6.05
C MET A 135 -12.40 6.40 5.52
N LYS A 136 -13.38 6.24 6.38
CA LYS A 136 -14.79 6.36 5.98
C LYS A 136 -15.12 7.76 5.45
N ARG A 137 -14.61 8.80 6.11
CA ARG A 137 -14.87 10.18 5.70
C ARG A 137 -14.20 10.55 4.39
N ARG A 138 -12.94 10.13 4.21
CA ARG A 138 -12.12 10.53 3.07
C ARG A 138 -12.15 9.52 1.94
N GLY A 139 -12.64 8.30 2.19
CA GLY A 139 -12.47 7.20 1.25
C GLY A 139 -11.00 6.81 1.14
N PHE A 140 -10.57 6.44 -0.06
CA PHE A 140 -9.17 6.07 -0.30
C PHE A 140 -8.70 6.81 -1.56
N PRO A 141 -8.42 8.12 -1.45
CA PRO A 141 -8.02 8.91 -2.61
C PRO A 141 -6.64 8.52 -3.13
N THR A 142 -6.29 9.01 -4.31
CA THR A 142 -4.94 8.82 -4.85
C THR A 142 -3.91 9.29 -3.82
N SER A 143 -2.77 8.60 -3.74
CA SER A 143 -1.68 8.83 -2.79
C SER A 143 -2.00 8.49 -1.34
N ALA A 144 -3.21 8.00 -1.02
CA ALA A 144 -3.53 7.57 0.34
C ALA A 144 -2.87 6.23 0.66
N PHE A 145 -2.63 5.99 1.94
CA PHE A 145 -2.17 4.69 2.40
C PHE A 145 -2.81 4.30 3.74
N ALA A 146 -2.86 3.01 3.98
CA ALA A 146 -3.31 2.42 5.23
C ALA A 146 -2.20 1.53 5.79
N VAL A 147 -2.08 1.49 7.11
CA VAL A 147 -1.12 0.65 7.82
C VAL A 147 -1.89 -0.38 8.63
N LEU A 148 -1.57 -1.66 8.38
CA LEU A 148 -2.19 -2.77 9.10
C LEU A 148 -1.11 -3.59 9.79
N THR A 149 -1.47 -4.21 10.91
CA THR A 149 -0.62 -5.20 11.58
C THR A 149 -1.28 -6.56 11.50
N PHE A 150 -0.46 -7.60 11.48
CA PHE A 150 -0.92 -8.97 11.33
C PHE A 150 -0.02 -9.90 12.15
N ASP A 151 -0.66 -10.72 13.02
CA ASP A 151 0.04 -11.74 13.78
C ASP A 151 -0.12 -13.08 13.07
N GLY A 152 0.98 -13.70 12.70
CA GLY A 152 0.95 -14.99 12.03
C GLY A 152 1.86 -15.03 10.80
N GLU A 153 1.79 -16.12 10.08
CA GLU A 153 2.57 -16.30 8.85
C GLU A 153 1.83 -15.73 7.64
N TRP A 154 2.59 -15.27 6.64
CA TRP A 154 1.99 -14.69 5.43
C TRP A 154 0.99 -15.62 4.76
N LYS A 155 1.27 -16.92 4.74
CA LYS A 155 0.35 -17.91 4.12
C LYS A 155 -1.01 -17.97 4.79
N ASP A 156 -1.12 -17.53 6.04
CA ASP A 156 -2.34 -17.57 6.83
C ASP A 156 -3.13 -16.26 6.80
N LEU A 157 -2.61 -15.25 6.11
CA LEU A 157 -3.31 -13.96 5.98
C LEU A 157 -4.63 -14.15 5.23
N GLU A 158 -5.73 -13.71 5.83
CA GLU A 158 -7.05 -13.78 5.25
C GLU A 158 -7.95 -12.69 5.82
N ALA A 159 -9.19 -12.61 5.34
CA ALA A 159 -10.16 -11.61 5.77
C ALA A 159 -10.29 -11.56 7.30
N GLY A 160 -10.28 -10.36 7.86
CA GLY A 160 -10.49 -10.13 9.29
C GLY A 160 -9.30 -10.44 10.20
N LYS A 161 -8.17 -10.84 9.64
CA LYS A 161 -7.00 -11.26 10.44
C LYS A 161 -6.06 -10.11 10.82
N ALA A 162 -6.22 -8.94 10.22
CA ALA A 162 -5.35 -7.80 10.47
C ALA A 162 -6.05 -6.73 11.30
N THR A 163 -5.26 -5.81 11.84
CA THR A 163 -5.74 -4.63 12.57
C THR A 163 -5.31 -3.39 11.80
N LEU A 164 -6.27 -2.51 11.49
CA LEU A 164 -5.98 -1.21 10.88
C LEU A 164 -5.46 -0.28 11.97
N VAL A 165 -4.20 0.12 11.87
CA VAL A 165 -3.54 0.92 12.92
C VAL A 165 -3.34 2.37 12.52
N ASP A 166 -3.31 2.68 11.22
CA ASP A 166 -3.18 4.05 10.76
C ASP A 166 -3.71 4.20 9.33
N TYR A 167 -4.02 5.42 8.97
CA TYR A 167 -4.50 5.80 7.66
C TYR A 167 -4.09 7.26 7.40
N TRP A 168 -3.65 7.54 6.18
CA TRP A 168 -3.32 8.89 5.76
C TRP A 168 -3.82 9.13 4.34
N ALA A 169 -4.29 10.34 4.09
CA ALA A 169 -4.64 10.79 2.75
C ALA A 169 -4.12 12.21 2.56
N PRO A 170 -3.72 12.58 1.33
CA PRO A 170 -3.26 13.94 1.08
C PRO A 170 -4.41 14.93 1.27
N PRO A 171 -4.12 16.20 1.62
CA PRO A 171 -5.14 17.24 1.69
C PRO A 171 -5.87 17.38 0.36
N GLU A 172 -7.15 17.72 0.43
CA GLU A 172 -7.97 17.94 -0.76
C GLU A 172 -7.50 19.13 -1.58
#